data_9bc11fb1d65e6a5e2c9c0f17001853e3
#
_entry.id   9bc11fb1d65e6a5e2c9c0f17001853e3
#
_cell.length_a   1.000
_cell.length_b   1.000
_cell.length_c   1.000
_cell.angle_alpha   90.00
_cell.angle_beta   90.00
_cell.angle_gamma   90.00
#
_symmetry.space_group_name_H-M   'P 1'
#
loop_
_entity.id
_entity.type
_entity.pdbx_description
1 polymer ?
#
loop_
_entity_poly.entity_id
_entity_poly.type
_entity_poly.pdbx_seq_one_letter_code
_entity_poly.pdbx_strand_id
1 'polypeptide(L)'
;MSKEKKFIKRVIIGAGNTSYEGWIATQEEELNLLNIEDYYKLFGEEESIDAFLAEHVFEHLSYEEGAEAGKNIYNFLKQGGYIRVAVPDINFRLC
;
A
#
# COMPACT_ATOMS: atom_id res chain seq x y z
N MET A 1 -17.26 16.47 -19.49
CA MET A 1 -17.07 16.25 -19.13
C MET A 1 -16.55 15.85 -18.84
N SER A 2 -16.09 15.89 -18.73
CA SER A 2 -15.48 15.57 -18.32
C SER A 2 -14.96 15.01 -18.15
N LYS A 3 -14.71 14.80 -18.16
CA LYS A 3 -14.21 14.28 -17.97
C LYS A 3 -13.48 13.93 -17.33
N GLU A 4 -13.90 13.73 -17.11
CA GLU A 4 -13.17 13.65 -16.23
C GLU A 4 -12.11 12.78 -16.38
N LYS A 5 -10.94 13.04 -16.06
CA LYS A 5 -9.93 12.22 -16.10
C LYS A 5 -9.86 11.41 -14.94
N LYS A 6 -9.66 10.15 -15.07
CA LYS A 6 -9.49 9.31 -13.98
C LYS A 6 -8.06 9.20 -13.72
N PHE A 7 -7.60 9.59 -12.54
CA PHE A 7 -6.22 9.42 -12.15
C PHE A 7 -6.05 8.05 -11.53
N ILE A 8 -5.05 7.34 -11.98
CA ILE A 8 -4.74 6.04 -11.41
C ILE A 8 -3.76 6.27 -10.29
N LYS A 9 -4.11 5.83 -9.09
CA LYS A 9 -3.27 6.01 -7.91
C LYS A 9 -2.62 4.69 -7.53
N ARG A 10 -1.31 4.65 -7.65
CA ARG A 10 -0.53 3.50 -7.25
C ARG A 10 0.48 3.96 -6.23
N VAL A 11 0.56 3.24 -5.13
CA VAL A 11 1.32 3.68 -3.98
C VAL A 11 2.35 2.62 -3.60
N ILE A 12 3.60 3.05 -3.40
CA ILE A 12 4.65 2.18 -2.92
C ILE A 12 4.78 2.40 -1.43
N ILE A 13 4.60 1.34 -0.67
CA ILE A 13 4.67 1.40 0.79
C ILE A 13 6.09 1.11 1.23
N GLY A 14 6.63 1.95 2.12
CA GLY A 14 7.95 1.75 2.64
C GLY A 14 8.98 1.73 1.52
N ALA A 15 8.91 2.71 0.66
CA ALA A 15 9.66 2.70 -0.59
C ALA A 15 11.16 2.76 -0.43
N GLY A 16 11.66 3.39 0.63
CA GLY A 16 13.10 3.60 0.73
C GLY A 16 13.54 4.41 -0.46
N ASN A 17 14.45 3.86 -1.24
CA ASN A 17 14.92 4.53 -2.43
C ASN A 17 14.21 4.07 -3.69
N THR A 18 13.23 3.20 -3.55
CA THR A 18 12.51 2.68 -4.68
C THR A 18 11.57 3.71 -5.26
N SER A 19 11.58 3.85 -6.55
CA SER A 19 10.59 4.71 -7.19
C SER A 19 10.33 4.17 -8.58
N TYR A 20 9.07 4.25 -8.99
CA TYR A 20 8.68 3.82 -10.31
C TYR A 20 7.79 4.91 -10.89
N GLU A 21 7.92 5.12 -12.17
CA GLU A 21 7.13 6.13 -12.83
C GLU A 21 5.65 5.78 -12.69
N GLY A 22 4.85 6.74 -12.31
CA GLY A 22 3.43 6.51 -12.14
C GLY A 22 3.03 6.02 -10.75
N TRP A 23 4.01 5.83 -9.88
CA TRP A 23 3.75 5.37 -8.52
C TRP A 23 4.12 6.46 -7.52
N ILE A 24 3.37 6.53 -6.44
CA ILE A 24 3.62 7.47 -5.36
C ILE A 24 4.43 6.73 -4.30
N ALA A 25 5.65 7.17 -4.07
CA ALA A 25 6.49 6.52 -3.08
C ALA A 25 6.19 7.10 -1.70
N THR A 26 5.97 6.24 -0.71
CA THR A 26 5.73 6.68 0.64
C THR A 26 6.73 6.02 1.57
N GLN A 27 7.02 6.70 2.67
CA GLN A 27 7.94 6.20 3.66
C GLN A 27 7.17 5.87 4.91
N GLU A 28 7.80 5.09 5.77
CA GLU A 28 7.15 4.66 6.99
C GLU A 28 6.73 5.83 7.85
N GLU A 29 7.50 6.90 7.84
CA GLU A 29 7.16 8.08 8.62
C GLU A 29 5.89 8.74 8.13
N GLU A 30 5.59 8.57 6.85
CA GLU A 30 4.40 9.17 6.27
C GLU A 30 3.21 8.25 6.36
N LEU A 31 3.45 6.98 6.19
CA LEU A 31 2.37 6.00 6.16
C LEU A 31 2.74 4.79 7.00
N ASN A 32 2.30 4.83 8.23
CA ASN A 32 2.44 3.68 9.10
C ASN A 32 1.23 2.79 8.82
N LEU A 33 1.49 1.60 8.34
CA LEU A 33 0.41 0.73 7.90
C LEU A 33 -0.59 0.38 8.99
N LEU A 34 -0.19 0.53 10.24
CA LEU A 34 -1.06 0.20 11.36
C LEU A 34 -1.89 1.39 11.82
N ASN A 35 -1.62 2.56 11.26
CA ASN A 35 -2.30 3.77 11.69
C ASN A 35 -3.23 4.25 10.59
N ILE A 36 -4.51 3.99 10.74
CA ILE A 36 -5.48 4.32 9.70
C ILE A 36 -5.52 5.82 9.41
N GLU A 37 -5.16 6.64 10.38
CA GLU A 37 -5.20 8.07 10.17
C GLU A 37 -4.16 8.54 9.17
N ASP A 38 -3.03 7.84 9.09
CA ASP A 38 -2.04 8.19 8.09
C ASP A 38 -2.60 7.99 6.69
N TYR A 39 -3.40 6.95 6.51
CA TYR A 39 -4.02 6.71 5.21
C TYR A 39 -4.96 7.86 4.85
N TYR A 40 -5.75 8.31 5.80
CA TYR A 40 -6.66 9.42 5.53
C TYR A 40 -5.91 10.69 5.23
N LYS A 41 -4.82 10.93 5.94
CA LYS A 41 -4.03 12.09 5.70
C LYS A 41 -3.44 12.13 4.30
N LEU A 42 -2.95 10.99 3.83
CA LEU A 42 -2.32 10.94 2.53
C LEU A 42 -3.30 10.80 1.38
N PHE A 43 -4.33 10.04 1.58
CA PHE A 43 -5.20 9.67 0.46
C PHE A 43 -6.57 10.31 0.50
N GLY A 44 -6.98 10.80 1.63
CA GLY A 44 -8.21 11.55 1.76
C GLY A 44 -9.44 10.72 1.99
N GLU A 45 -9.63 9.67 1.20
CA GLU A 45 -10.86 8.90 1.33
C GLU A 45 -10.60 7.44 1.05
N GLU A 46 -11.49 6.61 1.55
CA GLU A 46 -11.40 5.19 1.32
C GLU A 46 -11.71 4.87 -0.13
N GLU A 47 -11.28 3.70 -0.56
CA GLU A 47 -11.54 3.22 -1.90
C GLU A 47 -11.02 4.17 -2.97
N SER A 48 -9.85 4.73 -2.72
CA SER A 48 -9.29 5.70 -3.65
C SER A 48 -8.01 5.22 -4.32
N ILE A 49 -7.47 4.09 -3.90
CA ILE A 49 -6.16 3.63 -4.38
C ILE A 49 -6.32 2.44 -5.32
N ASP A 50 -5.67 2.51 -6.46
CA ASP A 50 -5.75 1.45 -7.45
C ASP A 50 -4.84 0.29 -7.13
N ALA A 51 -3.69 0.57 -6.57
CA ALA A 51 -2.73 -0.48 -6.28
C ALA A 51 -1.75 -0.05 -5.21
N PHE A 52 -1.36 -1.00 -4.38
CA PHE A 52 -0.28 -0.82 -3.43
C PHE A 52 0.84 -1.78 -3.77
N LEU A 53 2.06 -1.35 -3.57
CA LEU A 53 3.22 -2.20 -3.70
C LEU A 53 3.97 -2.16 -2.39
N ALA A 54 4.16 -3.30 -1.77
CA ALA A 54 4.88 -3.38 -0.51
C ALA A 54 6.07 -4.31 -0.69
N GLU A 55 7.27 -3.73 -0.73
CA GLU A 55 8.49 -4.50 -0.85
C GLU A 55 9.19 -4.48 0.48
N HIS A 56 9.54 -5.64 0.98
CA HIS A 56 10.35 -5.77 2.20
C HIS A 56 9.69 -5.08 3.40
N VAL A 57 8.38 -5.13 3.45
CA VAL A 57 7.66 -4.48 4.54
C VAL A 57 6.99 -5.49 5.46
N PHE A 58 6.24 -6.40 4.89
CA PHE A 58 5.44 -7.30 5.71
C PHE A 58 6.26 -8.30 6.52
N GLU A 59 7.48 -8.56 6.10
CA GLU A 59 8.29 -9.48 6.88
C GLU A 59 8.69 -8.90 8.23
N HIS A 60 8.51 -7.59 8.42
CA HIS A 60 8.82 -6.95 9.69
C HIS A 60 7.62 -6.88 10.62
N LEU A 61 6.47 -7.36 10.17
CA LEU A 61 5.25 -7.27 10.95
C LEU A 61 4.94 -8.61 11.59
N SER A 62 4.37 -8.56 12.79
CA SER A 62 3.87 -9.78 13.40
C SER A 62 2.62 -10.21 12.63
N TYR A 63 2.12 -11.38 12.94
CA TYR A 63 0.94 -11.89 12.29
C TYR A 63 -0.25 -10.95 12.49
N GLU A 64 -0.43 -10.50 13.72
CA GLU A 64 -1.53 -9.58 14.01
C GLU A 64 -1.34 -8.24 13.34
N GLU A 65 -0.10 -7.77 13.31
CA GLU A 65 0.17 -6.51 12.65
C GLU A 65 -0.07 -6.61 11.15
N GLY A 66 0.31 -7.74 10.58
CA GLY A 66 0.07 -7.95 9.16
C GLY A 66 -1.41 -7.95 8.83
N ALA A 67 -2.22 -8.56 9.70
CA ALA A 67 -3.66 -8.59 9.50
C ALA A 67 -4.25 -7.19 9.60
N GLU A 68 -3.77 -6.42 10.55
CA GLU A 68 -4.28 -5.06 10.72
C GLU A 68 -3.88 -4.19 9.53
N ALA A 69 -2.65 -4.32 9.07
CA ALA A 69 -2.19 -3.58 7.91
C ALA A 69 -3.01 -3.94 6.69
N GLY A 70 -3.28 -5.23 6.52
CA GLY A 70 -4.07 -5.68 5.38
C GLY A 70 -5.47 -5.12 5.39
N LYS A 71 -6.06 -5.04 6.57
CA LYS A 71 -7.37 -4.50 6.70
C LYS A 71 -7.41 -3.03 6.32
N ASN A 72 -6.42 -2.27 6.78
CA ASN A 72 -6.35 -0.85 6.45
C ASN A 72 -6.15 -0.66 4.95
N ILE A 73 -5.27 -1.45 4.36
CA ILE A 73 -5.02 -1.38 2.93
C ILE A 73 -6.28 -1.71 2.16
N TYR A 74 -6.97 -2.75 2.58
CA TYR A 74 -8.19 -3.15 1.89
C TYR A 74 -9.22 -2.02 1.88
N ASN A 75 -9.32 -1.30 3.01
CA ASN A 75 -10.28 -0.21 3.09
C ASN A 75 -9.99 0.89 2.08
N PHE A 76 -8.73 1.07 1.72
CA PHE A 76 -8.37 2.14 0.81
C PHE A 76 -8.23 1.71 -0.63
N LEU A 77 -8.31 0.41 -0.89
CA LEU A 77 -8.27 -0.06 -2.27
C LEU A 77 -9.62 0.13 -2.92
N LYS A 78 -9.59 0.58 -4.16
CA LYS A 78 -10.80 0.63 -4.95
C LYS A 78 -11.26 -0.76 -5.24
N GLN A 79 -12.51 -0.89 -5.61
CA GLN A 79 -13.01 -2.17 -6.06
C GLN A 79 -12.22 -2.55 -7.29
N GLY A 80 -11.69 -3.73 -7.32
CA GLY A 80 -10.82 -4.15 -8.41
C GLY A 80 -9.37 -3.80 -8.21
N GLY A 81 -9.05 -3.07 -7.14
CA GLY A 81 -7.67 -2.75 -6.85
C GLY A 81 -6.92 -3.95 -6.32
N TYR A 82 -5.62 -3.80 -6.18
CA TYR A 82 -4.80 -4.92 -5.72
C TYR A 82 -3.59 -4.46 -4.95
N ILE A 83 -3.01 -5.40 -4.21
CA ILE A 83 -1.74 -5.15 -3.55
C ILE A 83 -0.76 -6.20 -4.02
N ARG A 84 0.47 -5.79 -4.26
CA ARG A 84 1.52 -6.68 -4.61
C ARG A 84 2.54 -6.65 -3.49
N VAL A 85 2.87 -7.80 -2.96
CA VAL A 85 3.80 -7.91 -1.84
C VAL A 85 5.03 -8.66 -2.29
N ALA A 86 6.19 -8.09 -2.01
CA ALA A 86 7.45 -8.72 -2.34
C ALA A 86 8.25 -8.87 -1.06
N VAL A 87 8.79 -10.04 -0.84
CA VAL A 87 9.64 -10.30 0.31
C VAL A 87 11.01 -10.72 -0.21
N PRO A 88 12.05 -10.46 0.54
CA PRO A 88 13.38 -10.72 0.05
C PRO A 88 13.76 -12.19 0.00
N ASP A 89 13.17 -12.98 0.85
CA ASP A 89 13.57 -14.37 0.95
C ASP A 89 12.79 -15.25 0.02
N ILE A 90 13.42 -15.64 -1.05
CA ILE A 90 12.74 -16.44 -2.03
C ILE A 90 12.57 -17.87 -1.59
N ASN A 91 13.21 -18.25 -0.50
CA ASN A 91 13.01 -19.57 0.02
C ASN A 91 11.82 -19.64 0.95
N PHE A 92 11.20 -18.53 1.16
CA PHE A 92 10.03 -18.49 2.01
C PHE A 92 8.94 -19.35 1.42
N ARG A 93 8.39 -20.22 2.24
CA ARG A 93 7.40 -21.08 1.74
C ARG A 93 6.18 -20.96 2.49
N LEU A 94 5.09 -21.00 1.83
CA LEU A 94 3.82 -20.91 2.45
C LEU A 94 3.16 -22.24 2.66
N CYS A 95 3.82 -23.24 2.47
CA CYS A 95 3.20 -24.54 2.53
C CYS A 95 2.60 -24.88 3.82
#